data_ac702fc7273a5f7e83861babe458606f
#
_entry.id   ac702fc7273a5f7e83861babe458606f
#
_cell.length_a   1.000
_cell.length_b   1.000
_cell.length_c   1.000
_cell.angle_alpha   90.00
_cell.angle_beta   90.00
_cell.angle_gamma   90.00
#
_symmetry.space_group_name_H-M   'P 1'
#
loop_
_entity.id
_entity.type
_entity.pdbx_description
1 polymer ?
#
loop_
_entity_poly.entity_id
_entity_poly.type
_entity_poly.pdbx_seq_one_letter_code
_entity_poly.pdbx_strand_id
1 'polypeptide(L)'
;MASIPKKENLNATAADVVNSVANAAGLTNVPHVLNEGEALADGTKATRAMALQSLRAAGEAISDFQPNANAFLNALVNRIGLVLINSKLYSNPWAMFKRGMMEYGESIEELFVNIVSAQNFDPETAENEVFKRKLPDVRSAFHSMNYQKFYKTTVSQAQLQQAFLSFQGISDLVGRITEALYTSENYDEFLVMKYMLAKAALKGQFYPVSIQEATAENSNSIVTTLKTMSDNLTFLKADYNVAGVHTFTEKNNQVFIMSTAFANMVDVETLALAFNIDKVELMGRIIRVDSFGFDASEIARLDALLGENPGYETIAAGDNTKLKALPAICVDSSFFMIFDNFQQMTDAYNGQGLYWNYFLHAWKTFSTSPFANALLFSTETPAVSAVAVTPKTATASPGALLYFNAKVTNAGFAPAGVKWTISGNSSGNTTIDAQGRLKLAADEAGPTITVTATSTYNASSKDTATVTVSA
;
A
#
# COMPACT_ATOMS: atom_id res chain seq x y z
N MET A 1 -4.03 -42.23 -6.53
CA MET A 1 -4.10 -41.32 -5.36
C MET A 1 -2.75 -41.31 -4.70
N ALA A 2 -2.08 -40.16 -4.70
CA ALA A 2 -0.81 -40.00 -3.99
C ALA A 2 -1.07 -40.13 -2.49
N SER A 3 -0.38 -41.05 -1.81
CA SER A 3 -0.50 -41.21 -0.36
C SER A 3 -0.04 -39.94 0.35
N ILE A 4 -0.87 -39.37 1.20
CA ILE A 4 -0.50 -38.28 2.08
C ILE A 4 0.66 -38.76 2.96
N PRO A 5 1.83 -38.10 2.95
CA PRO A 5 2.97 -38.51 3.79
C PRO A 5 2.57 -38.48 5.26
N LYS A 6 2.99 -39.52 6.02
CA LYS A 6 2.71 -39.61 7.45
C LYS A 6 3.29 -38.40 8.17
N LYS A 7 2.59 -37.88 9.19
CA LYS A 7 2.94 -36.70 9.99
C LYS A 7 4.34 -36.74 10.62
N GLU A 8 4.90 -37.93 10.79
CA GLU A 8 6.25 -38.17 11.33
C GLU A 8 7.40 -37.65 10.40
N ASN A 9 7.13 -37.46 9.10
CA ASN A 9 8.13 -37.01 8.13
C ASN A 9 8.10 -35.50 7.87
N LEU A 10 7.27 -34.75 8.59
CA LEU A 10 7.11 -33.30 8.39
C LEU A 10 7.94 -32.43 9.34
N ASN A 11 8.56 -33.01 10.37
CA ASN A 11 9.38 -32.27 11.35
C ASN A 11 10.86 -32.46 11.00
N ALA A 12 11.44 -31.51 10.29
CA ALA A 12 12.91 -31.45 10.13
C ALA A 12 13.56 -31.14 11.48
N THR A 13 14.54 -31.95 11.87
CA THR A 13 15.35 -31.70 13.07
C THR A 13 16.44 -30.66 12.76
N ALA A 14 17.05 -30.07 13.81
CA ALA A 14 18.21 -29.20 13.62
C ALA A 14 19.38 -29.91 12.92
N ALA A 15 19.57 -31.22 13.14
CA ALA A 15 20.55 -32.02 12.42
C ALA A 15 20.23 -32.08 10.91
N ASP A 16 18.98 -32.31 10.55
CA ASP A 16 18.52 -32.33 9.14
C ASP A 16 18.74 -30.98 8.45
N VAL A 17 18.53 -29.88 9.18
CA VAL A 17 18.78 -28.53 8.68
C VAL A 17 20.26 -28.34 8.41
N VAL A 18 21.15 -28.67 9.36
CA VAL A 18 22.62 -28.52 9.21
C VAL A 18 23.12 -29.38 8.05
N ASN A 19 22.76 -30.66 7.98
CA ASN A 19 23.17 -31.58 6.90
C ASN A 19 22.70 -31.08 5.53
N SER A 20 21.44 -30.63 5.46
CA SER A 20 20.85 -30.16 4.22
C SER A 20 21.46 -28.84 3.74
N VAL A 21 21.80 -27.92 4.66
CA VAL A 21 22.49 -26.67 4.33
C VAL A 21 23.93 -26.92 3.94
N ALA A 22 24.66 -27.78 4.65
CA ALA A 22 26.02 -28.17 4.31
C ALA A 22 26.08 -28.81 2.90
N ASN A 23 25.14 -29.68 2.58
CA ASN A 23 25.03 -30.27 1.24
C ASN A 23 24.73 -29.22 0.17
N ALA A 24 23.79 -28.30 0.43
CA ALA A 24 23.46 -27.21 -0.49
C ALA A 24 24.64 -26.23 -0.71
N ALA A 25 25.48 -26.05 0.31
CA ALA A 25 26.67 -25.23 0.27
C ALA A 25 27.88 -25.99 -0.44
N GLY A 26 27.72 -27.26 -0.80
CA GLY A 26 28.77 -28.07 -1.39
C GLY A 26 29.91 -28.42 -0.43
N LEU A 27 29.68 -28.40 0.88
CA LEU A 27 30.71 -28.68 1.90
C LEU A 27 30.87 -30.16 2.12
N THR A 28 31.77 -30.79 1.36
CA THR A 28 32.04 -32.22 1.43
C THR A 28 32.91 -32.64 2.62
N ASN A 29 33.58 -31.71 3.26
CA ASN A 29 34.46 -31.91 4.42
C ASN A 29 33.78 -31.74 5.77
N VAL A 30 32.49 -31.39 5.79
CA VAL A 30 31.70 -31.26 7.03
C VAL A 30 31.13 -32.64 7.39
N PRO A 31 31.40 -33.17 8.60
CA PRO A 31 30.87 -34.46 9.00
C PRO A 31 29.35 -34.43 9.10
N HIS A 32 28.73 -35.56 8.76
CA HIS A 32 27.25 -35.73 8.89
C HIS A 32 26.83 -35.61 10.35
N VAL A 33 25.84 -34.78 10.61
CA VAL A 33 25.27 -34.61 11.94
C VAL A 33 24.20 -35.66 12.16
N LEU A 34 24.37 -36.47 13.18
CA LEU A 34 23.46 -37.55 13.53
C LEU A 34 22.20 -37.05 14.23
N ASN A 35 21.06 -37.64 13.90
CA ASN A 35 19.85 -37.52 14.69
C ASN A 35 19.86 -38.49 15.88
N GLU A 36 19.25 -38.10 16.99
CA GLU A 36 19.00 -39.04 18.10
C GLU A 36 18.11 -40.20 17.62
N GLY A 37 18.58 -41.42 17.80
CA GLY A 37 17.90 -42.63 17.34
C GLY A 37 18.18 -43.04 15.89
N GLU A 38 19.04 -42.33 15.17
CA GLU A 38 19.50 -42.69 13.81
C GLU A 38 20.28 -43.99 13.82
N ALA A 39 20.00 -44.87 12.84
CA ALA A 39 20.70 -46.15 12.72
C ALA A 39 22.13 -45.94 12.24
N LEU A 40 23.10 -46.46 12.98
CA LEU A 40 24.51 -46.43 12.65
C LEU A 40 24.89 -47.65 11.79
N ALA A 41 26.05 -47.60 11.14
CA ALA A 41 26.52 -48.64 10.27
C ALA A 41 26.78 -50.01 10.99
N ASP A 42 26.94 -49.97 12.32
CA ASP A 42 27.09 -51.15 13.18
C ASP A 42 25.74 -51.73 13.67
N GLY A 43 24.61 -51.16 13.25
CA GLY A 43 23.26 -51.59 13.63
C GLY A 43 22.79 -51.03 14.99
N THR A 44 23.61 -50.26 15.69
CA THR A 44 23.20 -49.55 16.91
C THR A 44 22.48 -48.25 16.59
N LYS A 45 21.81 -47.64 17.58
CA LYS A 45 21.16 -46.35 17.41
C LYS A 45 22.00 -45.22 18.02
N ALA A 46 22.10 -44.12 17.33
CA ALA A 46 22.79 -42.94 17.79
C ALA A 46 22.15 -42.42 19.10
N THR A 47 23.00 -42.26 20.11
CA THR A 47 22.57 -41.65 21.38
C THR A 47 22.57 -40.11 21.27
N ARG A 48 21.87 -39.44 22.16
CA ARG A 48 21.88 -37.96 22.24
C ARG A 48 23.31 -37.40 22.40
N ALA A 49 24.19 -38.10 23.12
CA ALA A 49 25.60 -37.70 23.29
C ALA A 49 26.34 -37.74 21.96
N MET A 50 26.16 -38.82 21.17
CA MET A 50 26.77 -38.98 19.82
C MET A 50 26.22 -37.93 18.86
N ALA A 51 24.94 -37.64 18.89
CA ALA A 51 24.29 -36.60 18.10
C ALA A 51 24.86 -35.18 18.42
N LEU A 52 25.04 -34.86 19.70
CA LEU A 52 25.68 -33.61 20.10
C LEU A 52 27.16 -33.53 19.74
N GLN A 53 27.88 -34.64 19.83
CA GLN A 53 29.27 -34.70 19.42
C GLN A 53 29.44 -34.52 17.89
N SER A 54 28.61 -35.15 17.08
CA SER A 54 28.59 -34.94 15.63
C SER A 54 28.25 -33.50 15.25
N LEU A 55 27.31 -32.88 15.94
CA LEU A 55 26.97 -31.48 15.74
C LEU A 55 28.15 -30.54 16.04
N ARG A 56 28.88 -30.77 17.15
CA ARG A 56 30.05 -29.98 17.49
C ARG A 56 31.16 -30.15 16.48
N ALA A 57 31.41 -31.38 16.04
CA ALA A 57 32.43 -31.67 15.00
C ALA A 57 32.10 -31.01 13.66
N ALA A 58 30.81 -30.98 13.27
CA ALA A 58 30.36 -30.25 12.11
C ALA A 58 30.51 -28.72 12.31
N GLY A 59 30.22 -28.22 13.50
CA GLY A 59 30.39 -26.81 13.85
C GLY A 59 31.84 -26.36 13.78
N GLU A 60 32.80 -27.16 14.29
CA GLU A 60 34.21 -26.91 14.18
C GLU A 60 34.66 -26.90 12.72
N ALA A 61 34.28 -27.90 11.92
CA ALA A 61 34.64 -27.97 10.50
C ALA A 61 34.08 -26.80 9.66
N ILE A 62 32.96 -26.22 10.07
CA ILE A 62 32.35 -25.05 9.43
C ILE A 62 33.02 -23.76 9.93
N SER A 63 33.22 -23.60 11.26
CA SER A 63 33.66 -22.34 11.85
C SER A 63 35.17 -22.09 11.76
N ASP A 64 35.97 -23.15 11.75
CA ASP A 64 37.44 -23.04 11.75
C ASP A 64 38.01 -22.69 10.36
N PHE A 65 37.23 -22.89 9.31
CA PHE A 65 37.61 -22.52 7.95
C PHE A 65 36.66 -21.50 7.35
N GLN A 66 37.10 -20.25 7.24
CA GLN A 66 36.32 -19.10 6.82
C GLN A 66 35.46 -19.29 5.55
N PRO A 67 35.99 -19.90 4.46
CA PRO A 67 35.19 -20.17 3.28
C PRO A 67 34.02 -21.11 3.54
N ASN A 68 34.17 -22.11 4.43
CA ASN A 68 33.08 -23.00 4.82
C ASN A 68 32.01 -22.27 5.59
N ALA A 69 32.39 -21.40 6.55
CA ALA A 69 31.46 -20.60 7.31
C ALA A 69 30.64 -19.66 6.41
N ASN A 70 31.28 -19.01 5.43
CA ASN A 70 30.60 -18.17 4.45
C ASN A 70 29.63 -18.98 3.58
N ALA A 71 30.10 -20.10 3.00
CA ALA A 71 29.28 -20.94 2.14
C ALA A 71 28.07 -21.52 2.91
N PHE A 72 28.29 -21.97 4.15
CA PHE A 72 27.21 -22.48 5.02
C PHE A 72 26.17 -21.42 5.33
N LEU A 73 26.60 -20.23 5.76
CA LEU A 73 25.69 -19.15 6.11
C LEU A 73 24.89 -18.65 4.90
N ASN A 74 25.52 -18.53 3.74
CA ASN A 74 24.83 -18.16 2.50
C ASN A 74 23.76 -19.19 2.10
N ALA A 75 24.12 -20.48 2.15
CA ALA A 75 23.17 -21.55 1.87
C ALA A 75 22.03 -21.59 2.91
N LEU A 76 22.36 -21.36 4.19
CA LEU A 76 21.39 -21.29 5.27
C LEU A 76 20.38 -20.15 5.03
N VAL A 77 20.85 -18.96 4.75
CA VAL A 77 20.00 -17.77 4.51
C VAL A 77 19.13 -17.96 3.28
N ASN A 78 19.69 -18.43 2.16
CA ASN A 78 18.93 -18.71 0.94
C ASN A 78 17.85 -19.78 1.17
N ARG A 79 18.14 -20.78 1.96
CA ARG A 79 17.18 -21.85 2.29
C ARG A 79 16.07 -21.35 3.23
N ILE A 80 16.41 -20.50 4.19
CA ILE A 80 15.45 -19.86 5.08
C ILE A 80 14.45 -19.03 4.29
N GLY A 81 14.88 -18.26 3.33
CA GLY A 81 14.02 -17.48 2.44
C GLY A 81 13.00 -18.32 1.66
N LEU A 82 13.30 -19.60 1.42
CA LEU A 82 12.41 -20.54 0.69
C LEU A 82 11.48 -21.35 1.60
N VAL A 83 11.82 -21.55 2.88
CA VAL A 83 11.15 -22.52 3.77
C VAL A 83 10.24 -21.83 4.81
N LEU A 84 10.43 -20.55 5.10
CA LEU A 84 9.83 -19.86 6.24
C LEU A 84 8.46 -19.22 6.00
N ILE A 85 7.74 -19.62 4.97
CA ILE A 85 6.36 -19.15 4.74
C ILE A 85 5.39 -19.56 5.88
N ASN A 86 5.78 -20.46 6.79
CA ASN A 86 4.90 -21.01 7.83
C ASN A 86 5.32 -20.76 9.30
N SER A 87 6.35 -19.96 9.58
CA SER A 87 6.69 -19.63 10.96
C SER A 87 5.94 -18.38 11.44
N LYS A 88 5.91 -18.13 12.77
CA LYS A 88 5.20 -17.00 13.40
C LYS A 88 5.76 -15.61 13.03
N LEU A 89 6.14 -15.41 11.77
CA LEU A 89 6.52 -14.13 11.25
C LEU A 89 5.30 -13.20 11.19
N TYR A 90 5.49 -11.96 11.54
CA TYR A 90 4.48 -10.94 11.30
C TYR A 90 4.23 -10.84 9.79
N SER A 91 3.01 -11.11 9.38
CA SER A 91 2.58 -10.90 8.00
C SER A 91 1.80 -9.59 7.91
N ASN A 92 1.98 -8.85 6.82
CA ASN A 92 1.20 -7.66 6.58
C ASN A 92 -0.29 -8.02 6.47
N PRO A 93 -1.16 -7.53 7.38
CA PRO A 93 -2.60 -7.81 7.34
C PRO A 93 -3.28 -7.25 6.09
N TRP A 94 -2.65 -6.29 5.40
CA TRP A 94 -3.13 -5.68 4.16
C TRP A 94 -2.47 -6.26 2.91
N ALA A 95 -1.78 -7.39 3.01
CA ALA A 95 -1.15 -8.05 1.87
C ALA A 95 -2.13 -8.39 0.73
N MET A 96 -3.43 -8.53 1.04
CA MET A 96 -4.47 -8.75 0.03
C MET A 96 -4.60 -7.61 -1.00
N PHE A 97 -4.13 -6.41 -0.69
CA PHE A 97 -4.13 -5.28 -1.61
C PHE A 97 -2.91 -5.24 -2.55
N LYS A 98 -1.94 -6.13 -2.36
CA LYS A 98 -0.79 -6.23 -3.27
C LYS A 98 -1.22 -6.81 -4.60
N ARG A 99 -0.71 -6.19 -5.68
CA ARG A 99 -1.07 -6.55 -7.05
C ARG A 99 -0.10 -7.53 -7.71
N GLY A 100 0.99 -7.88 -7.03
CA GLY A 100 2.01 -8.81 -7.50
C GLY A 100 3.35 -8.16 -7.76
N MET A 101 4.17 -8.83 -8.57
CA MET A 101 5.50 -8.36 -8.93
C MET A 101 5.46 -7.54 -10.22
N MET A 102 6.28 -6.50 -10.28
CA MET A 102 6.53 -5.66 -11.44
C MET A 102 8.03 -5.66 -11.74
N GLU A 103 8.43 -5.74 -13.00
CA GLU A 103 9.85 -5.75 -13.35
C GLU A 103 10.53 -4.43 -12.96
N TYR A 104 11.84 -4.52 -12.71
CA TYR A 104 12.63 -3.36 -12.31
C TYR A 104 12.67 -2.30 -13.42
N GLY A 105 12.36 -1.06 -13.04
CA GLY A 105 12.38 0.08 -13.98
C GLY A 105 11.08 0.26 -14.76
N GLU A 106 10.09 -0.62 -14.61
CA GLU A 106 8.77 -0.44 -15.23
C GLU A 106 7.93 0.57 -14.47
N SER A 107 7.05 1.22 -15.19
CA SER A 107 5.95 2.02 -14.65
C SER A 107 4.63 1.51 -15.21
N ILE A 108 3.60 1.49 -14.39
CA ILE A 108 2.25 1.11 -14.83
C ILE A 108 1.48 2.37 -15.16
N GLU A 109 0.89 2.40 -16.35
CA GLU A 109 -0.10 3.38 -16.74
C GLU A 109 -1.49 2.80 -16.51
N GLU A 110 -2.26 3.46 -15.66
CA GLU A 110 -3.68 3.17 -15.45
C GLU A 110 -4.48 4.12 -16.35
N LEU A 111 -5.27 3.58 -17.29
CA LEU A 111 -6.08 4.33 -18.21
C LEU A 111 -7.57 4.18 -17.88
N PHE A 112 -8.29 5.28 -17.86
CA PHE A 112 -9.74 5.32 -17.70
C PHE A 112 -10.39 6.11 -18.82
N VAL A 113 -11.39 5.51 -19.49
CA VAL A 113 -12.19 6.16 -20.52
C VAL A 113 -13.57 6.45 -19.92
N ASN A 114 -13.91 7.72 -19.80
CA ASN A 114 -15.18 8.16 -19.24
C ASN A 114 -16.35 7.88 -20.19
N ILE A 115 -17.57 7.84 -19.68
CA ILE A 115 -18.79 7.59 -20.47
C ILE A 115 -18.98 8.67 -21.54
N VAL A 116 -19.50 8.25 -22.69
CA VAL A 116 -19.79 9.13 -23.83
C VAL A 116 -21.28 9.53 -23.80
N SER A 117 -21.56 10.80 -24.00
CA SER A 117 -22.94 11.30 -24.09
C SER A 117 -23.60 10.87 -25.40
N ALA A 118 -24.85 10.43 -25.33
CA ALA A 118 -25.68 10.22 -26.50
C ALA A 118 -25.88 11.54 -27.30
N GLN A 119 -26.03 11.43 -28.58
CA GLN A 119 -26.35 12.55 -29.45
C GLN A 119 -27.73 12.33 -30.08
N ASN A 120 -28.40 13.43 -30.37
CA ASN A 120 -29.69 13.35 -31.09
C ASN A 120 -29.46 12.88 -32.49
N PHE A 121 -30.32 11.97 -32.96
CA PHE A 121 -30.36 11.58 -34.34
C PHE A 121 -31.11 12.67 -35.14
N ASP A 122 -30.37 13.37 -35.98
CA ASP A 122 -30.93 14.41 -36.88
C ASP A 122 -30.38 14.18 -38.30
N PRO A 123 -31.21 13.69 -39.20
CA PRO A 123 -30.79 13.43 -40.59
C PRO A 123 -30.42 14.70 -41.38
N GLU A 124 -30.98 15.86 -41.02
CA GLU A 124 -30.76 17.10 -41.79
C GLU A 124 -29.38 17.71 -41.48
N THR A 125 -28.88 17.52 -40.25
CA THR A 125 -27.55 18.00 -39.84
C THR A 125 -26.46 16.97 -40.07
N ALA A 126 -26.80 15.70 -40.32
CA ALA A 126 -25.87 14.57 -40.41
C ALA A 126 -24.76 14.78 -41.44
N GLU A 127 -25.07 15.36 -42.60
CA GLU A 127 -24.08 15.62 -43.66
C GLU A 127 -22.98 16.60 -43.22
N ASN A 128 -23.29 17.56 -42.37
CA ASN A 128 -22.35 18.55 -41.85
C ASN A 128 -21.59 18.06 -40.59
N GLU A 129 -22.11 17.04 -39.90
CA GLU A 129 -21.55 16.54 -38.65
C GLU A 129 -20.69 15.30 -38.79
N VAL A 130 -20.76 14.57 -39.93
CA VAL A 130 -20.01 13.33 -40.20
C VAL A 130 -18.50 13.46 -39.92
N PHE A 131 -17.92 14.61 -40.23
CA PHE A 131 -16.47 14.86 -40.02
C PHE A 131 -16.14 15.58 -38.70
N LYS A 132 -17.14 15.87 -37.89
CA LYS A 132 -16.95 16.52 -36.59
C LYS A 132 -16.31 15.55 -35.58
N ARG A 133 -15.14 15.88 -35.10
CA ARG A 133 -14.43 15.04 -34.13
C ARG A 133 -15.01 15.25 -32.73
N LYS A 134 -15.38 14.16 -32.06
CA LYS A 134 -15.70 14.14 -30.63
C LYS A 134 -14.69 13.22 -29.94
N LEU A 135 -13.71 13.82 -29.27
CA LEU A 135 -12.69 13.07 -28.56
C LEU A 135 -13.28 12.47 -27.26
N PRO A 136 -12.96 11.23 -26.93
CA PRO A 136 -13.36 10.66 -25.64
C PRO A 136 -12.58 11.34 -24.50
N ASP A 137 -13.19 11.44 -23.32
CA ASP A 137 -12.51 11.85 -22.10
C ASP A 137 -11.69 10.67 -21.55
N VAL A 138 -10.40 10.68 -21.88
CA VAL A 138 -9.43 9.67 -21.44
C VAL A 138 -8.56 10.28 -20.38
N ARG A 139 -8.46 9.61 -19.24
CA ARG A 139 -7.61 10.02 -18.12
C ARG A 139 -6.60 8.93 -17.81
N SER A 140 -5.37 9.32 -17.47
CA SER A 140 -4.32 8.38 -17.11
C SER A 140 -3.67 8.75 -15.79
N ALA A 141 -3.23 7.73 -15.08
CA ALA A 141 -2.39 7.84 -13.89
C ALA A 141 -1.17 6.93 -14.05
N PHE A 142 -0.01 7.41 -13.62
CA PHE A 142 1.24 6.65 -13.70
C PHE A 142 1.69 6.23 -12.31
N HIS A 143 2.04 4.96 -12.17
CA HIS A 143 2.53 4.38 -10.93
C HIS A 143 3.96 3.90 -11.15
N SER A 144 4.90 4.49 -10.44
CA SER A 144 6.33 4.20 -10.55
C SER A 144 6.92 3.85 -9.19
N MET A 145 8.05 3.15 -9.21
CA MET A 145 8.77 2.76 -8.01
C MET A 145 9.19 4.00 -7.20
N ASN A 146 8.81 4.01 -5.93
CA ASN A 146 9.06 5.12 -5.01
C ASN A 146 9.61 4.70 -3.63
N TYR A 147 9.87 3.40 -3.45
CA TYR A 147 10.39 2.85 -2.21
C TYR A 147 11.56 1.93 -2.52
N GLN A 148 12.77 2.31 -2.08
CA GLN A 148 14.00 1.54 -2.24
C GLN A 148 14.70 1.49 -0.89
N LYS A 149 14.52 0.40 -0.15
CA LYS A 149 15.14 0.23 1.18
C LYS A 149 15.81 -1.13 1.29
N PHE A 150 16.69 -1.25 2.26
CA PHE A 150 17.26 -2.52 2.68
C PHE A 150 17.22 -2.63 4.20
N TYR A 151 17.09 -3.86 4.67
CA TYR A 151 17.10 -4.21 6.09
C TYR A 151 18.38 -4.98 6.37
N LYS A 152 19.07 -4.63 7.47
CA LYS A 152 20.37 -5.21 7.81
C LYS A 152 20.31 -5.94 9.14
N THR A 153 20.87 -7.15 9.19
CA THR A 153 21.19 -7.85 10.43
C THR A 153 22.63 -8.34 10.42
N THR A 154 23.22 -8.51 11.60
CA THR A 154 24.63 -8.92 11.74
C THR A 154 24.70 -10.17 12.58
N VAL A 155 25.50 -11.14 12.14
CA VAL A 155 25.82 -12.37 12.87
C VAL A 155 27.32 -12.42 13.12
N SER A 156 27.74 -12.46 14.38
CA SER A 156 29.15 -12.62 14.72
C SER A 156 29.61 -14.08 14.68
N GLN A 157 30.90 -14.29 14.45
CA GLN A 157 31.50 -15.62 14.47
C GLN A 157 31.29 -16.33 15.82
N ALA A 158 31.35 -15.59 16.92
CA ALA A 158 31.08 -16.14 18.25
C ALA A 158 29.61 -16.63 18.40
N GLN A 159 28.63 -15.91 17.82
CA GLN A 159 27.24 -16.37 17.82
C GLN A 159 27.05 -17.63 16.98
N LEU A 160 27.75 -17.73 15.83
CA LEU A 160 27.73 -18.93 15.01
C LEU A 160 28.30 -20.12 15.76
N GLN A 161 29.49 -19.99 16.39
CA GLN A 161 30.10 -21.05 17.19
C GLN A 161 29.20 -21.47 18.35
N GLN A 162 28.58 -20.51 19.05
CA GLN A 162 27.62 -20.79 20.12
C GLN A 162 26.38 -21.56 19.61
N ALA A 163 25.91 -21.28 18.41
CA ALA A 163 24.76 -21.97 17.83
C ALA A 163 25.04 -23.48 17.63
N PHE A 164 26.27 -23.86 17.30
CA PHE A 164 26.66 -25.27 17.15
C PHE A 164 26.84 -26.03 18.47
N LEU A 165 26.76 -25.38 19.63
CA LEU A 165 26.85 -26.07 20.93
C LEU A 165 25.57 -26.85 21.27
N SER A 166 24.43 -26.54 20.66
CA SER A 166 23.16 -27.23 20.89
C SER A 166 22.25 -27.17 19.66
N PHE A 167 21.36 -28.16 19.53
CA PHE A 167 20.34 -28.13 18.46
C PHE A 167 19.39 -26.92 18.56
N GLN A 168 19.10 -26.47 19.79
CA GLN A 168 18.28 -25.28 20.01
C GLN A 168 18.97 -24.00 19.52
N GLY A 169 20.30 -23.89 19.72
CA GLY A 169 21.07 -22.73 19.31
C GLY A 169 21.03 -22.47 17.80
N ILE A 170 21.04 -23.53 16.98
CA ILE A 170 20.92 -23.39 15.51
C ILE A 170 19.52 -22.90 15.12
N SER A 171 18.47 -23.47 15.72
CA SER A 171 17.10 -23.01 15.48
C SER A 171 16.92 -21.56 15.88
N ASP A 172 17.51 -21.13 17.00
CA ASP A 172 17.45 -19.75 17.47
C ASP A 172 18.22 -18.79 16.56
N LEU A 173 19.40 -19.20 16.02
CA LEU A 173 20.16 -18.37 15.09
C LEU A 173 19.36 -18.15 13.79
N VAL A 174 18.81 -19.22 13.24
CA VAL A 174 17.93 -19.17 12.04
C VAL A 174 16.74 -18.27 12.30
N GLY A 175 16.05 -18.45 13.42
CA GLY A 175 14.89 -17.66 13.81
C GLY A 175 15.20 -16.16 13.89
N ARG A 176 16.30 -15.79 14.55
CA ARG A 176 16.70 -14.38 14.71
C ARG A 176 16.99 -13.66 13.40
N ILE A 177 17.71 -14.33 12.48
CA ILE A 177 18.03 -13.74 11.17
C ILE A 177 16.73 -13.45 10.41
N THR A 178 15.85 -14.44 10.37
CA THR A 178 14.60 -14.36 9.60
C THR A 178 13.61 -13.38 10.20
N GLU A 179 13.37 -13.50 11.52
CA GLU A 179 12.37 -12.68 12.22
C GLU A 179 12.74 -11.19 12.16
N ALA A 180 14.01 -10.84 12.30
CA ALA A 180 14.45 -9.46 12.24
C ALA A 180 14.26 -8.82 10.87
N LEU A 181 14.56 -9.52 9.79
CA LEU A 181 14.52 -8.96 8.43
C LEU A 181 13.10 -8.93 7.85
N TYR A 182 12.45 -10.08 7.81
CA TYR A 182 11.13 -10.19 7.17
C TYR A 182 10.01 -9.55 7.99
N THR A 183 10.05 -9.66 9.32
CA THR A 183 9.08 -8.97 10.19
C THR A 183 9.19 -7.46 10.06
N SER A 184 10.43 -6.93 9.99
CA SER A 184 10.63 -5.49 9.80
C SER A 184 10.11 -5.02 8.44
N GLU A 185 10.38 -5.76 7.37
CA GLU A 185 9.90 -5.43 6.02
C GLU A 185 8.37 -5.45 5.94
N ASN A 186 7.73 -6.51 6.43
CA ASN A 186 6.26 -6.63 6.43
C ASN A 186 5.58 -5.56 7.31
N TYR A 187 6.19 -5.22 8.45
CA TYR A 187 5.67 -4.17 9.32
C TYR A 187 5.78 -2.80 8.67
N ASP A 188 6.91 -2.49 8.02
CA ASP A 188 7.09 -1.23 7.33
C ASP A 188 6.18 -1.10 6.12
N GLU A 189 5.95 -2.19 5.37
CA GLU A 189 4.98 -2.23 4.28
C GLU A 189 3.57 -1.88 4.80
N PHE A 190 3.13 -2.52 5.88
CA PHE A 190 1.84 -2.21 6.51
C PHE A 190 1.76 -0.75 6.95
N LEU A 191 2.83 -0.24 7.58
CA LEU A 191 2.88 1.12 8.10
C LEU A 191 2.81 2.17 6.98
N VAL A 192 3.51 1.93 5.86
CA VAL A 192 3.44 2.79 4.67
C VAL A 192 2.05 2.76 4.04
N MET A 193 1.40 1.59 3.95
CA MET A 193 0.02 1.48 3.44
C MET A 193 -0.97 2.23 4.34
N LYS A 194 -0.85 2.09 5.66
CA LYS A 194 -1.65 2.83 6.65
C LYS A 194 -1.42 4.34 6.51
N TYR A 195 -0.18 4.78 6.30
CA TYR A 195 0.17 6.18 6.05
C TYR A 195 -0.47 6.71 4.76
N MET A 196 -0.42 5.96 3.67
CA MET A 196 -1.05 6.37 2.40
C MET A 196 -2.55 6.58 2.57
N LEU A 197 -3.23 5.66 3.24
CA LEU A 197 -4.66 5.75 3.53
C LEU A 197 -4.97 6.99 4.40
N ALA A 198 -4.20 7.20 5.46
CA ALA A 198 -4.33 8.35 6.35
C ALA A 198 -4.11 9.68 5.62
N LYS A 199 -3.08 9.77 4.77
CA LYS A 199 -2.83 10.97 3.95
C LYS A 199 -3.90 11.21 2.91
N ALA A 200 -4.43 10.17 2.27
CA ALA A 200 -5.56 10.29 1.36
C ALA A 200 -6.80 10.86 2.09
N ALA A 201 -7.07 10.39 3.33
CA ALA A 201 -8.13 10.92 4.16
C ALA A 201 -7.93 12.41 4.51
N LEU A 202 -6.74 12.78 4.99
CA LEU A 202 -6.41 14.16 5.36
C LEU A 202 -6.44 15.12 4.17
N LYS A 203 -6.07 14.64 2.97
CA LYS A 203 -6.14 15.42 1.72
C LYS A 203 -7.55 15.50 1.12
N GLY A 204 -8.57 14.93 1.80
CA GLY A 204 -9.94 14.93 1.33
C GLY A 204 -10.12 14.16 0.01
N GLN A 205 -9.41 13.05 -0.16
CA GLN A 205 -9.51 12.21 -1.37
C GLN A 205 -10.64 11.18 -1.28
N PHE A 206 -11.32 11.08 -0.15
CA PHE A 206 -12.46 10.21 0.06
C PHE A 206 -13.77 10.99 0.03
N TYR A 207 -14.85 10.33 -0.38
CA TYR A 207 -16.17 10.90 -0.20
C TYR A 207 -16.58 10.76 1.28
N PRO A 208 -16.79 11.87 2.01
CA PRO A 208 -17.08 11.84 3.43
C PRO A 208 -18.54 11.52 3.69
N VAL A 209 -18.80 10.60 4.61
CA VAL A 209 -20.13 10.23 5.08
C VAL A 209 -20.20 10.50 6.57
N SER A 210 -21.07 11.43 6.97
CA SER A 210 -21.28 11.72 8.39
C SER A 210 -22.09 10.60 9.04
N ILE A 211 -21.59 10.09 10.16
CA ILE A 211 -22.31 9.16 11.04
C ILE A 211 -22.32 9.71 12.46
N GLN A 212 -23.24 9.23 13.28
CA GLN A 212 -23.22 9.54 14.71
C GLN A 212 -22.11 8.75 15.41
N GLU A 213 -21.69 9.22 16.58
CA GLU A 213 -20.79 8.41 17.43
C GLU A 213 -21.47 7.07 17.76
N ALA A 214 -20.74 5.97 17.57
CA ALA A 214 -21.30 4.66 17.69
C ALA A 214 -21.62 4.32 19.16
N THR A 215 -22.87 3.98 19.43
CA THR A 215 -23.37 3.49 20.71
C THR A 215 -24.21 2.24 20.49
N ALA A 216 -24.49 1.49 21.55
CA ALA A 216 -25.34 0.30 21.45
C ALA A 216 -26.75 0.64 20.92
N GLU A 217 -27.24 1.86 21.17
CA GLU A 217 -28.60 2.28 20.80
C GLU A 217 -28.72 2.69 19.32
N ASN A 218 -27.65 3.25 18.72
CA ASN A 218 -27.68 3.76 17.36
C ASN A 218 -26.96 2.85 16.33
N SER A 219 -26.43 1.70 16.75
CA SER A 219 -25.70 0.75 15.91
C SER A 219 -26.47 0.36 14.64
N ASN A 220 -27.78 0.09 14.75
CA ASN A 220 -28.64 -0.24 13.62
C ASN A 220 -28.75 0.91 12.59
N SER A 221 -28.82 2.17 13.05
CA SER A 221 -28.87 3.35 12.17
C SER A 221 -27.55 3.52 11.41
N ILE A 222 -26.43 3.30 12.09
CA ILE A 222 -25.09 3.34 11.49
C ILE A 222 -24.94 2.23 10.44
N VAL A 223 -25.34 1.00 10.77
CA VAL A 223 -25.34 -0.13 9.83
C VAL A 223 -26.18 0.17 8.59
N THR A 224 -27.36 0.76 8.78
CA THR A 224 -28.22 1.18 7.66
C THR A 224 -27.52 2.21 6.77
N THR A 225 -26.79 3.17 7.35
CA THR A 225 -26.02 4.16 6.60
C THR A 225 -24.87 3.49 5.83
N LEU A 226 -24.10 2.58 6.46
CA LEU A 226 -23.04 1.81 5.80
C LEU A 226 -23.60 1.03 4.62
N LYS A 227 -24.73 0.33 4.80
CA LYS A 227 -25.41 -0.44 3.76
C LYS A 227 -25.85 0.44 2.60
N THR A 228 -26.53 1.54 2.89
CA THR A 228 -27.00 2.48 1.86
C THR A 228 -25.85 3.02 1.03
N MET A 229 -24.73 3.38 1.66
CA MET A 229 -23.55 3.86 0.94
C MET A 229 -22.87 2.76 0.13
N SER A 230 -22.82 1.54 0.67
CA SER A 230 -22.35 0.37 -0.07
C SER A 230 -23.21 0.06 -1.31
N ASP A 231 -24.53 0.18 -1.19
CA ASP A 231 -25.45 0.03 -2.32
C ASP A 231 -25.23 1.16 -3.35
N ASN A 232 -25.06 2.41 -2.89
CA ASN A 232 -24.78 3.54 -3.75
C ASN A 232 -23.50 3.39 -4.59
N LEU A 233 -22.47 2.72 -4.07
CA LEU A 233 -21.23 2.45 -4.82
C LEU A 233 -21.45 1.52 -6.02
N THR A 234 -22.51 0.73 -6.04
CA THR A 234 -22.81 -0.16 -7.18
C THR A 234 -23.40 0.57 -8.39
N PHE A 235 -23.80 1.82 -8.23
CA PHE A 235 -24.33 2.65 -9.29
C PHE A 235 -23.21 3.48 -9.95
N LEU A 236 -23.32 3.70 -11.24
CA LEU A 236 -22.37 4.47 -12.03
C LEU A 236 -22.45 5.95 -11.63
N LYS A 237 -21.49 6.45 -10.84
CA LYS A 237 -21.40 7.83 -10.35
C LYS A 237 -19.96 8.32 -10.39
N ALA A 238 -19.80 9.65 -10.46
CA ALA A 238 -18.50 10.31 -10.48
C ALA A 238 -18.07 10.88 -9.12
N ASP A 239 -18.95 10.83 -8.10
CA ASP A 239 -18.77 11.54 -6.84
C ASP A 239 -17.79 10.85 -5.88
N TYR A 240 -17.58 9.54 -6.05
CA TYR A 240 -16.91 8.69 -5.06
C TYR A 240 -15.42 8.45 -5.35
N ASN A 241 -14.86 9.07 -6.39
CA ASN A 241 -13.45 8.95 -6.74
C ASN A 241 -12.80 10.32 -6.99
N VAL A 242 -11.48 10.38 -6.80
CA VAL A 242 -10.70 11.63 -6.90
C VAL A 242 -10.71 12.20 -8.32
N ALA A 243 -10.67 11.32 -9.32
CA ALA A 243 -10.64 11.73 -10.71
C ALA A 243 -11.97 12.29 -11.22
N GLY A 244 -13.08 12.11 -10.49
CA GLY A 244 -14.42 12.55 -10.93
C GLY A 244 -14.88 11.83 -12.20
N VAL A 245 -14.57 10.54 -12.34
CA VAL A 245 -14.97 9.70 -13.46
C VAL A 245 -16.17 8.83 -13.09
N HIS A 246 -17.02 8.54 -14.06
CA HIS A 246 -18.19 7.69 -13.85
C HIS A 246 -17.75 6.23 -13.73
N THR A 247 -17.69 5.73 -12.52
CA THR A 247 -17.37 4.34 -12.22
C THR A 247 -18.30 3.76 -11.16
N PHE A 248 -18.23 2.45 -10.94
CA PHE A 248 -18.99 1.75 -9.93
C PHE A 248 -18.09 0.70 -9.27
N THR A 249 -18.46 0.25 -8.08
CA THR A 249 -17.76 -0.80 -7.34
C THR A 249 -18.74 -1.90 -6.97
N GLU A 250 -18.53 -3.08 -7.52
CA GLU A 250 -19.35 -4.26 -7.17
C GLU A 250 -19.18 -4.61 -5.69
N LYS A 251 -20.21 -5.23 -5.09
CA LYS A 251 -20.21 -5.63 -3.68
C LYS A 251 -18.97 -6.45 -3.29
N ASN A 252 -18.54 -7.36 -4.18
CA ASN A 252 -17.41 -8.25 -3.93
C ASN A 252 -16.06 -7.51 -3.92
N ASN A 253 -15.99 -6.34 -4.53
CA ASN A 253 -14.80 -5.52 -4.62
C ASN A 253 -14.74 -4.43 -3.54
N GLN A 254 -15.77 -4.31 -2.70
CA GLN A 254 -15.81 -3.35 -1.60
C GLN A 254 -15.09 -3.94 -0.38
N VAL A 255 -14.10 -3.21 0.14
CA VAL A 255 -13.36 -3.59 1.35
C VAL A 255 -13.57 -2.53 2.42
N PHE A 256 -14.10 -2.96 3.57
CA PHE A 256 -14.29 -2.12 4.74
C PHE A 256 -13.08 -2.25 5.66
N ILE A 257 -12.40 -1.14 5.92
CA ILE A 257 -11.34 -1.03 6.92
C ILE A 257 -11.96 -0.36 8.13
N MET A 258 -12.00 -1.02 9.28
CA MET A 258 -12.68 -0.54 10.48
C MET A 258 -11.72 -0.49 11.66
N SER A 259 -11.83 0.55 12.50
CA SER A 259 -11.13 0.56 13.77
C SER A 259 -11.68 -0.55 14.67
N THR A 260 -10.82 -1.17 15.51
CA THR A 260 -11.24 -2.26 16.40
C THR A 260 -12.33 -1.82 17.37
N ALA A 261 -12.30 -0.58 17.85
CA ALA A 261 -13.32 -0.03 18.72
C ALA A 261 -14.69 0.01 18.02
N PHE A 262 -14.73 0.53 16.80
CA PHE A 262 -15.95 0.60 16.00
C PHE A 262 -16.45 -0.79 15.57
N ALA A 263 -15.55 -1.65 15.09
CA ALA A 263 -15.90 -3.00 14.67
C ALA A 263 -16.45 -3.91 15.79
N ASN A 264 -16.07 -3.63 17.04
CA ASN A 264 -16.61 -4.35 18.20
C ASN A 264 -17.97 -3.80 18.65
N MET A 265 -18.28 -2.53 18.38
CA MET A 265 -19.58 -1.94 18.67
C MET A 265 -20.63 -2.34 17.63
N VAL A 266 -20.22 -2.39 16.37
CA VAL A 266 -21.09 -2.84 15.29
C VAL A 266 -20.95 -4.35 15.18
N ASP A 267 -21.92 -5.10 15.74
CA ASP A 267 -21.90 -6.56 15.69
C ASP A 267 -21.87 -7.08 14.25
N VAL A 268 -20.88 -7.94 13.97
CA VAL A 268 -20.68 -8.52 12.64
C VAL A 268 -21.91 -9.30 12.15
N GLU A 269 -22.68 -9.90 13.05
CA GLU A 269 -23.95 -10.57 12.70
C GLU A 269 -25.01 -9.58 12.20
N THR A 270 -25.15 -8.46 12.87
CA THR A 270 -26.06 -7.39 12.47
C THR A 270 -25.66 -6.81 11.11
N LEU A 271 -24.35 -6.64 10.88
CA LEU A 271 -23.82 -6.23 9.58
C LEU A 271 -24.11 -7.26 8.48
N ALA A 272 -23.84 -8.53 8.72
CA ALA A 272 -24.05 -9.60 7.74
C ALA A 272 -25.54 -9.70 7.33
N LEU A 273 -26.45 -9.66 8.30
CA LEU A 273 -27.88 -9.63 8.04
C LEU A 273 -28.33 -8.39 7.24
N ALA A 274 -27.77 -7.23 7.58
CA ALA A 274 -28.08 -5.96 6.89
C ALA A 274 -27.63 -6.01 5.41
N PHE A 275 -26.49 -6.61 5.10
CA PHE A 275 -25.96 -6.70 3.75
C PHE A 275 -26.52 -7.88 2.95
N ASN A 276 -27.35 -8.76 3.53
CA ASN A 276 -27.83 -10.00 2.92
C ASN A 276 -26.68 -10.87 2.35
N ILE A 277 -25.57 -10.92 3.06
CA ILE A 277 -24.34 -11.62 2.68
C ILE A 277 -24.05 -12.67 3.74
N ASP A 278 -23.45 -13.78 3.34
CA ASP A 278 -22.95 -14.76 4.31
C ASP A 278 -21.95 -14.10 5.26
N LYS A 279 -22.06 -14.43 6.55
CA LYS A 279 -21.15 -13.92 7.59
C LYS A 279 -19.68 -14.16 7.24
N VAL A 280 -19.37 -15.30 6.64
CA VAL A 280 -18.01 -15.66 6.22
C VAL A 280 -17.52 -14.75 5.10
N GLU A 281 -18.37 -14.48 4.11
CA GLU A 281 -18.06 -13.59 2.99
C GLU A 281 -17.88 -12.15 3.45
N LEU A 282 -18.73 -11.66 4.34
CA LEU A 282 -18.58 -10.33 4.92
C LEU A 282 -17.29 -10.21 5.76
N MET A 283 -16.98 -11.23 6.58
CA MET A 283 -15.74 -11.24 7.37
C MET A 283 -14.49 -11.21 6.49
N GLY A 284 -14.53 -11.81 5.30
CA GLY A 284 -13.43 -11.75 4.32
C GLY A 284 -13.21 -10.36 3.71
N ARG A 285 -14.20 -9.46 3.84
CA ARG A 285 -14.14 -8.08 3.31
C ARG A 285 -13.99 -7.00 4.39
N ILE A 286 -13.96 -7.39 5.66
CA ILE A 286 -13.72 -6.49 6.78
C ILE A 286 -12.29 -6.66 7.27
N ILE A 287 -11.51 -5.59 7.14
CA ILE A 287 -10.16 -5.50 7.71
C ILE A 287 -10.25 -4.67 8.99
N ARG A 288 -9.70 -5.19 10.06
CA ARG A 288 -9.62 -4.47 11.33
C ARG A 288 -8.26 -3.82 11.48
N VAL A 289 -8.25 -2.59 11.95
CA VAL A 289 -7.05 -1.85 12.37
C VAL A 289 -7.24 -1.40 13.82
N ASP A 290 -6.14 -1.30 14.53
CA ASP A 290 -6.12 -0.75 15.89
C ASP A 290 -6.65 0.69 15.90
N SER A 291 -6.13 1.53 15.01
CA SER A 291 -6.51 2.91 14.79
C SER A 291 -6.04 3.36 13.40
N PHE A 292 -6.69 4.35 12.80
CA PHE A 292 -6.18 5.03 11.60
C PHE A 292 -5.10 6.07 11.93
N GLY A 293 -5.00 6.48 13.19
CA GLY A 293 -3.90 7.31 13.67
C GLY A 293 -2.67 6.49 14.04
N PHE A 294 -1.62 7.17 14.45
CA PHE A 294 -0.30 6.62 14.71
C PHE A 294 0.13 6.92 16.13
N ASP A 295 0.96 6.05 16.68
CA ASP A 295 1.69 6.36 17.91
C ASP A 295 3.02 7.10 17.60
N ALA A 296 3.71 7.55 18.66
CA ALA A 296 4.96 8.30 18.48
C ALA A 296 6.08 7.46 17.85
N SER A 297 6.10 6.16 18.11
CA SER A 297 7.11 5.23 17.58
C SER A 297 6.85 4.94 16.09
N GLU A 298 5.59 4.80 15.70
CA GLU A 298 5.18 4.65 14.30
C GLU A 298 5.51 5.89 13.46
N ILE A 299 5.25 7.11 14.01
CA ILE A 299 5.61 8.37 13.33
C ILE A 299 7.12 8.48 13.16
N ALA A 300 7.91 8.23 14.22
CA ALA A 300 9.37 8.28 14.14
C ALA A 300 9.91 7.25 13.13
N ARG A 301 9.30 6.08 13.03
CA ARG A 301 9.67 5.06 12.05
C ARG A 301 9.33 5.48 10.61
N LEU A 302 8.15 6.07 10.39
CA LEU A 302 7.77 6.64 9.09
C LEU A 302 8.69 7.78 8.67
N ASP A 303 9.04 8.69 9.59
CA ASP A 303 9.99 9.78 9.34
C ASP A 303 11.37 9.23 8.91
N ALA A 304 11.85 8.16 9.56
CA ALA A 304 13.09 7.50 9.19
C ALA A 304 13.02 6.77 7.83
N LEU A 305 11.87 6.18 7.51
CA LEU A 305 11.67 5.45 6.25
C LEU A 305 11.45 6.36 5.05
N LEU A 306 10.64 7.39 5.21
CA LEU A 306 10.10 8.20 4.11
C LEU A 306 10.58 9.66 4.12
N GLY A 307 11.29 10.10 5.17
CA GLY A 307 11.66 11.52 5.36
C GLY A 307 12.42 12.17 4.19
N GLU A 308 13.13 11.37 3.41
CA GLU A 308 13.84 11.82 2.19
C GLU A 308 12.95 11.86 0.93
N ASN A 309 11.74 11.31 0.98
CA ASN A 309 10.85 11.27 -0.18
C ASN A 309 10.14 12.62 -0.35
N PRO A 310 10.19 13.26 -1.54
CA PRO A 310 9.63 14.59 -1.76
C PRO A 310 8.13 14.73 -1.48
N GLY A 311 7.39 13.63 -1.52
CA GLY A 311 5.94 13.59 -1.25
C GLY A 311 5.56 13.26 0.20
N TYR A 312 6.56 12.97 1.05
CA TYR A 312 6.31 12.66 2.45
C TYR A 312 6.08 13.93 3.27
N GLU A 313 5.11 13.88 4.14
CA GLU A 313 4.80 14.91 5.13
C GLU A 313 4.51 14.23 6.45
N THR A 314 5.26 14.57 7.49
CA THR A 314 5.01 14.09 8.87
C THR A 314 3.57 14.40 9.30
N ILE A 315 2.94 13.48 10.00
CA ILE A 315 1.57 13.65 10.49
C ILE A 315 1.58 14.57 11.71
N ALA A 316 0.94 15.74 11.57
CA ALA A 316 0.79 16.69 12.66
C ALA A 316 -0.08 16.12 13.80
N ALA A 317 0.17 16.54 15.05
CA ALA A 317 -0.55 16.04 16.22
C ALA A 317 -2.08 16.24 16.13
N GLY A 318 -2.53 17.39 15.59
CA GLY A 318 -3.95 17.67 15.38
C GLY A 318 -4.59 16.74 14.34
N ASP A 319 -3.89 16.47 13.24
CA ASP A 319 -4.36 15.55 12.21
C ASP A 319 -4.38 14.11 12.70
N ASN A 320 -3.38 13.73 13.50
CA ASN A 320 -3.32 12.42 14.12
C ASN A 320 -4.51 12.18 15.09
N THR A 321 -4.92 13.21 15.81
CA THR A 321 -6.12 13.13 16.67
C THR A 321 -7.39 12.88 15.85
N LYS A 322 -7.55 13.56 14.71
CA LYS A 322 -8.67 13.32 13.79
C LYS A 322 -8.66 11.91 13.22
N LEU A 323 -7.47 11.41 12.81
CA LEU A 323 -7.32 10.06 12.31
C LEU A 323 -7.67 9.00 13.36
N LYS A 324 -7.27 9.20 14.63
CA LYS A 324 -7.62 8.30 15.74
C LYS A 324 -9.12 8.20 15.98
N ALA A 325 -9.86 9.25 15.67
CA ALA A 325 -11.30 9.30 15.82
C ALA A 325 -12.08 8.67 14.66
N LEU A 326 -11.40 8.29 13.55
CA LEU A 326 -12.07 7.68 12.40
C LEU A 326 -12.60 6.28 12.72
N PRO A 327 -13.90 6.02 12.48
CA PRO A 327 -14.49 4.71 12.71
C PRO A 327 -14.23 3.73 11.57
N ALA A 328 -14.42 4.13 10.31
CA ALA A 328 -14.32 3.23 9.16
C ALA A 328 -14.01 3.96 7.86
N ILE A 329 -13.38 3.23 6.93
CA ILE A 329 -13.19 3.63 5.54
C ILE A 329 -13.62 2.45 4.66
N CYS A 330 -14.33 2.71 3.56
CA CYS A 330 -14.64 1.71 2.55
C CYS A 330 -13.92 2.07 1.26
N VAL A 331 -13.15 1.13 0.72
CA VAL A 331 -12.40 1.33 -0.53
C VAL A 331 -12.73 0.23 -1.53
N ASP A 332 -12.63 0.54 -2.80
CA ASP A 332 -12.55 -0.47 -3.85
C ASP A 332 -11.27 -1.29 -3.67
N SER A 333 -11.32 -2.58 -3.93
CA SER A 333 -10.14 -3.47 -3.90
C SER A 333 -9.02 -2.99 -4.83
N SER A 334 -9.37 -2.18 -5.84
CA SER A 334 -8.43 -1.55 -6.77
C SER A 334 -7.79 -0.25 -6.25
N PHE A 335 -8.18 0.25 -5.08
CA PHE A 335 -7.68 1.51 -4.54
C PHE A 335 -6.16 1.52 -4.32
N PHE A 336 -5.62 0.45 -3.75
CA PHE A 336 -4.18 0.33 -3.56
C PHE A 336 -3.49 -0.24 -4.80
N MET A 337 -2.50 0.49 -5.30
CA MET A 337 -1.62 0.10 -6.41
C MET A 337 -0.24 -0.17 -5.84
N ILE A 338 -0.08 -1.39 -5.28
CA ILE A 338 1.15 -1.81 -4.58
C ILE A 338 1.77 -2.99 -5.31
N PHE A 339 3.03 -2.81 -5.70
CA PHE A 339 3.80 -3.81 -6.45
C PHE A 339 5.15 -4.02 -5.78
N ASP A 340 5.58 -5.28 -5.75
CA ASP A 340 6.96 -5.64 -5.42
C ASP A 340 7.80 -5.54 -6.70
N ASN A 341 8.82 -4.65 -6.71
CA ASN A 341 9.68 -4.46 -7.87
C ASN A 341 10.94 -5.31 -7.79
N PHE A 342 11.48 -5.47 -6.57
CA PHE A 342 12.70 -6.23 -6.35
C PHE A 342 12.80 -6.67 -4.89
N GLN A 343 13.09 -7.95 -4.70
CA GLN A 343 13.39 -8.50 -3.39
C GLN A 343 14.56 -9.45 -3.52
N GLN A 344 15.68 -9.15 -2.85
CA GLN A 344 16.87 -9.97 -2.87
C GLN A 344 17.58 -9.92 -1.52
N MET A 345 18.12 -11.07 -1.11
CA MET A 345 19.00 -11.14 0.05
C MET A 345 20.46 -11.21 -0.44
N THR A 346 21.30 -10.38 0.18
CA THR A 346 22.75 -10.37 -0.05
C THR A 346 23.48 -10.40 1.29
N ASP A 347 24.75 -10.78 1.28
CA ASP A 347 25.59 -10.79 2.46
C ASP A 347 26.98 -10.21 2.21
N ALA A 348 27.64 -9.80 3.28
CA ALA A 348 29.02 -9.36 3.26
C ALA A 348 29.73 -9.73 4.57
N TYR A 349 30.89 -10.38 4.45
CA TYR A 349 31.75 -10.69 5.58
C TYR A 349 32.71 -9.53 5.86
N ASN A 350 32.79 -9.12 7.13
CA ASN A 350 33.80 -8.19 7.62
C ASN A 350 34.92 -8.96 8.34
N GLY A 351 36.07 -9.11 7.66
CA GLY A 351 37.21 -9.83 8.21
C GLY A 351 37.90 -9.15 9.38
N GLN A 352 37.78 -7.84 9.54
CA GLN A 352 38.34 -7.12 10.68
C GLN A 352 37.49 -7.29 11.95
N GLY A 353 36.17 -7.35 11.80
CA GLY A 353 35.24 -7.48 12.91
C GLY A 353 34.77 -8.91 13.18
N LEU A 354 35.14 -9.87 12.36
CA LEU A 354 34.75 -11.29 12.43
C LEU A 354 33.21 -11.46 12.50
N TYR A 355 32.48 -10.81 11.59
CA TYR A 355 31.03 -10.90 11.51
C TYR A 355 30.52 -10.87 10.06
N TRP A 356 29.33 -11.41 9.85
CA TRP A 356 28.56 -11.34 8.60
C TRP A 356 27.43 -10.32 8.73
N ASN A 357 27.28 -9.49 7.72
CA ASN A 357 26.12 -8.64 7.55
C ASN A 357 25.21 -9.26 6.47
N TYR A 358 23.93 -9.41 6.80
CA TYR A 358 22.90 -9.83 5.87
C TYR A 358 22.02 -8.64 5.54
N PHE A 359 21.70 -8.48 4.26
CA PHE A 359 20.89 -7.39 3.74
C PHE A 359 19.70 -7.98 3.00
N LEU A 360 18.48 -7.63 3.40
CA LEU A 360 17.27 -7.88 2.63
C LEU A 360 16.92 -6.59 1.89
N HIS A 361 17.10 -6.57 0.59
CA HIS A 361 16.67 -5.47 -0.27
C HIS A 361 15.19 -5.63 -0.59
N ALA A 362 14.41 -4.57 -0.38
CA ALA A 362 13.00 -4.52 -0.70
C ALA A 362 12.69 -3.22 -1.45
N TRP A 363 12.39 -3.34 -2.74
CA TRP A 363 12.02 -2.21 -3.57
C TRP A 363 10.57 -2.38 -4.02
N LYS A 364 9.78 -1.32 -3.85
CA LYS A 364 8.33 -1.39 -4.03
C LYS A 364 7.79 -0.13 -4.68
N THR A 365 6.66 -0.29 -5.33
CA THR A 365 5.80 0.80 -5.79
C THR A 365 4.63 0.93 -4.81
N PHE A 366 4.51 2.07 -4.18
CA PHE A 366 3.37 2.43 -3.34
C PHE A 366 2.59 3.56 -3.99
N SER A 367 1.37 3.29 -4.43
CA SER A 367 0.50 4.28 -5.04
C SER A 367 -0.97 3.96 -4.77
N THR A 368 -1.85 4.91 -5.08
CA THR A 368 -3.31 4.75 -5.01
C THR A 368 -3.92 5.08 -6.36
N SER A 369 -4.96 4.35 -6.76
CA SER A 369 -5.72 4.66 -7.97
C SER A 369 -6.63 5.88 -7.75
N PRO A 370 -6.53 6.93 -8.56
CA PRO A 370 -7.45 8.05 -8.50
C PRO A 370 -8.85 7.73 -9.06
N PHE A 371 -8.99 6.60 -9.75
CA PHE A 371 -10.24 6.15 -10.39
C PHE A 371 -11.06 5.23 -9.49
N ALA A 372 -10.45 4.69 -8.44
CA ALA A 372 -11.11 3.81 -7.49
C ALA A 372 -12.05 4.58 -6.56
N ASN A 373 -13.26 4.06 -6.36
CA ASN A 373 -14.21 4.62 -5.43
C ASN A 373 -13.75 4.40 -3.98
N ALA A 374 -13.91 5.44 -3.15
CA ALA A 374 -13.56 5.38 -1.75
C ALA A 374 -14.46 6.29 -0.89
N LEU A 375 -14.93 5.74 0.24
CA LEU A 375 -15.77 6.41 1.22
C LEU A 375 -15.05 6.49 2.55
N LEU A 376 -15.26 7.59 3.27
CA LEU A 376 -14.76 7.78 4.62
C LEU A 376 -15.94 8.05 5.55
N PHE A 377 -16.12 7.26 6.58
CA PHE A 377 -17.13 7.47 7.61
C PHE A 377 -16.51 8.25 8.77
N SER A 378 -17.16 9.32 9.19
CA SER A 378 -16.67 10.19 10.26
C SER A 378 -17.81 10.73 11.10
N THR A 379 -17.54 10.99 12.37
CA THR A 379 -18.44 11.72 13.25
C THR A 379 -18.36 13.23 13.06
N GLU A 380 -17.32 13.71 12.35
CA GLU A 380 -17.19 15.13 12.00
C GLU A 380 -18.13 15.50 10.85
N THR A 381 -18.61 16.73 10.85
CA THR A 381 -19.42 17.27 9.74
C THR A 381 -18.50 17.80 8.65
N PRO A 382 -18.54 17.23 7.42
CA PRO A 382 -17.75 17.73 6.32
C PRO A 382 -18.16 19.14 5.92
N ALA A 383 -17.19 20.03 5.77
CA ALA A 383 -17.43 21.40 5.34
C ALA A 383 -16.27 21.95 4.50
N VAL A 384 -16.60 22.80 3.54
CA VAL A 384 -15.63 23.62 2.80
C VAL A 384 -15.93 25.07 3.09
N SER A 385 -15.01 25.77 3.74
CA SER A 385 -15.18 27.16 4.16
C SER A 385 -14.65 28.18 3.15
N ALA A 386 -13.60 27.83 2.40
CA ALA A 386 -13.01 28.74 1.41
C ALA A 386 -12.28 27.98 0.31
N VAL A 387 -12.22 28.61 -0.87
CA VAL A 387 -11.31 28.28 -1.97
C VAL A 387 -10.45 29.51 -2.21
N ALA A 388 -9.15 29.35 -2.47
CA ALA A 388 -8.23 30.43 -2.78
C ALA A 388 -7.41 30.07 -4.02
N VAL A 389 -7.57 30.86 -5.08
CA VAL A 389 -6.82 30.70 -6.35
C VAL A 389 -5.52 31.52 -6.32
N THR A 390 -4.45 30.94 -6.83
CA THR A 390 -3.14 31.57 -6.98
C THR A 390 -2.54 31.25 -8.36
N PRO A 391 -2.01 32.22 -9.12
CA PRO A 391 -2.02 33.66 -8.83
C PRO A 391 -3.42 34.29 -9.01
N LYS A 392 -3.68 35.43 -8.33
CA LYS A 392 -4.95 36.17 -8.45
C LYS A 392 -5.07 36.96 -9.74
N THR A 393 -3.94 37.40 -10.28
CA THR A 393 -3.82 38.13 -11.54
C THR A 393 -2.68 37.57 -12.36
N ALA A 394 -2.85 37.50 -13.65
CA ALA A 394 -1.79 37.15 -14.60
C ALA A 394 -1.93 37.97 -15.86
N THR A 395 -0.83 38.17 -16.58
CA THR A 395 -0.83 38.85 -17.91
C THR A 395 -0.13 37.89 -18.86
N ALA A 396 -0.69 37.68 -20.05
CA ALA A 396 -0.11 36.79 -21.04
C ALA A 396 -0.59 37.15 -22.45
N SER A 397 0.22 36.83 -23.45
CA SER A 397 -0.11 37.00 -24.86
C SER A 397 -0.93 35.82 -25.39
N PRO A 398 -1.71 35.98 -26.49
CA PRO A 398 -2.38 34.89 -27.16
C PRO A 398 -1.42 33.73 -27.48
N GLY A 399 -1.89 32.50 -27.33
CA GLY A 399 -1.10 31.28 -27.48
C GLY A 399 -0.30 30.85 -26.23
N ALA A 400 -0.27 31.65 -25.16
CA ALA A 400 0.47 31.34 -23.94
C ALA A 400 -0.21 30.26 -23.09
N LEU A 401 0.59 29.65 -22.23
CA LEU A 401 0.17 28.63 -21.26
C LEU A 401 0.41 29.19 -19.84
N LEU A 402 -0.65 29.21 -19.03
CA LEU A 402 -0.64 29.67 -17.63
C LEU A 402 -1.04 28.55 -16.68
N TYR A 403 -0.52 28.59 -15.46
CA TYR A 403 -0.83 27.62 -14.42
C TYR A 403 -1.46 28.29 -13.22
N PHE A 404 -2.63 27.79 -12.82
CA PHE A 404 -3.33 28.22 -11.63
C PHE A 404 -3.38 27.07 -10.63
N ASN A 405 -3.26 27.41 -9.36
CA ASN A 405 -3.43 26.47 -8.25
C ASN A 405 -4.58 26.95 -7.36
N ALA A 406 -5.31 26.03 -6.77
CA ALA A 406 -6.36 26.34 -5.82
C ALA A 406 -6.12 25.62 -4.50
N LYS A 407 -6.14 26.39 -3.40
CA LYS A 407 -6.12 25.84 -2.03
C LYS A 407 -7.53 25.86 -1.48
N VAL A 408 -8.04 24.69 -1.06
CA VAL A 408 -9.33 24.53 -0.42
C VAL A 408 -9.12 24.46 1.10
N THR A 409 -9.85 25.27 1.85
CA THR A 409 -9.91 25.20 3.31
C THR A 409 -11.11 24.35 3.69
N ASN A 410 -10.86 23.14 4.16
CA ASN A 410 -11.86 22.15 4.49
C ASN A 410 -11.79 21.70 5.95
N ALA A 411 -12.88 21.11 6.45
CA ALA A 411 -13.01 20.47 7.74
C ALA A 411 -13.80 19.16 7.58
N GLY A 412 -13.72 18.26 8.57
CA GLY A 412 -14.46 17.02 8.58
C GLY A 412 -14.16 16.11 7.39
N PHE A 413 -12.92 16.11 6.90
CA PHE A 413 -12.46 15.32 5.73
C PHE A 413 -13.19 15.66 4.41
N ALA A 414 -13.81 16.84 4.30
CA ALA A 414 -14.44 17.25 3.05
C ALA A 414 -13.43 17.27 1.89
N PRO A 415 -13.83 16.85 0.67
CA PRO A 415 -12.96 16.85 -0.50
C PRO A 415 -12.33 18.21 -0.77
N ALA A 416 -11.04 18.20 -1.06
CA ALA A 416 -10.24 19.39 -1.39
C ALA A 416 -10.16 19.64 -2.92
N GLY A 417 -10.90 18.90 -3.72
CA GLY A 417 -10.93 19.05 -5.17
C GLY A 417 -11.63 20.31 -5.62
N VAL A 418 -11.20 20.83 -6.78
CA VAL A 418 -11.84 21.97 -7.45
C VAL A 418 -12.16 21.64 -8.90
N LYS A 419 -13.23 22.24 -9.40
CA LYS A 419 -13.58 22.28 -10.81
C LYS A 419 -13.18 23.62 -11.38
N TRP A 420 -12.38 23.63 -12.42
CA TRP A 420 -11.96 24.82 -13.14
C TRP A 420 -12.92 25.18 -14.26
N THR A 421 -13.21 26.46 -14.39
CA THR A 421 -13.98 27.03 -15.50
C THR A 421 -13.40 28.36 -15.91
N ILE A 422 -13.63 28.77 -17.16
CA ILE A 422 -13.23 30.07 -17.67
C ILE A 422 -14.47 30.83 -18.21
N SER A 423 -14.37 32.13 -18.20
CA SER A 423 -15.38 33.00 -18.81
C SER A 423 -14.70 34.29 -19.32
N GLY A 424 -15.35 34.99 -20.29
CA GLY A 424 -14.81 36.18 -20.91
C GLY A 424 -13.82 35.93 -22.06
N ASN A 425 -13.55 34.67 -22.41
CA ASN A 425 -12.80 34.31 -23.60
C ASN A 425 -13.61 34.60 -24.87
N SER A 426 -12.94 35.13 -25.89
CA SER A 426 -13.53 35.38 -27.20
C SER A 426 -13.37 34.19 -28.14
N SER A 427 -12.30 33.40 -27.97
CA SER A 427 -12.03 32.18 -28.74
C SER A 427 -12.54 30.94 -28.00
N GLY A 428 -13.25 30.07 -28.72
CA GLY A 428 -13.67 28.76 -28.22
C GLY A 428 -12.52 27.77 -28.06
N ASN A 429 -11.31 28.09 -28.56
CA ASN A 429 -10.11 27.27 -28.45
C ASN A 429 -9.30 27.59 -27.16
N THR A 430 -9.65 28.64 -26.42
CA THR A 430 -9.11 28.93 -25.09
C THR A 430 -9.73 27.96 -24.08
N THR A 431 -8.91 27.17 -23.42
CA THR A 431 -9.37 26.07 -22.53
C THR A 431 -8.57 26.03 -21.24
N ILE A 432 -9.23 25.57 -20.19
CA ILE A 432 -8.56 25.21 -18.92
C ILE A 432 -8.78 23.74 -18.61
N ASP A 433 -7.73 23.03 -18.18
CA ASP A 433 -7.84 21.63 -17.81
C ASP A 433 -8.13 21.44 -16.32
N ALA A 434 -8.31 20.18 -15.90
CA ALA A 434 -8.62 19.82 -14.51
C ALA A 434 -7.47 20.13 -13.54
N GLN A 435 -6.25 20.33 -14.03
CA GLN A 435 -5.07 20.69 -13.24
C GLN A 435 -4.87 22.22 -13.12
N GLY A 436 -5.79 23.01 -13.67
CA GLY A 436 -5.68 24.47 -13.64
C GLY A 436 -4.72 25.05 -14.67
N ARG A 437 -4.40 24.29 -15.71
CA ARG A 437 -3.57 24.74 -16.81
C ARG A 437 -4.44 25.43 -17.87
N LEU A 438 -4.35 26.75 -17.97
CA LEU A 438 -5.02 27.57 -18.94
C LEU A 438 -4.18 27.68 -20.20
N LYS A 439 -4.73 27.26 -21.34
CA LYS A 439 -4.16 27.46 -22.68
C LYS A 439 -4.93 28.57 -23.37
N LEU A 440 -4.30 29.70 -23.60
CA LEU A 440 -4.85 30.76 -24.43
C LEU A 440 -4.77 30.36 -25.90
N ALA A 441 -5.84 30.60 -26.64
CA ALA A 441 -5.84 30.39 -28.07
C ALA A 441 -4.96 31.45 -28.77
N ALA A 442 -4.39 31.11 -29.94
CA ALA A 442 -3.58 32.07 -30.70
C ALA A 442 -4.45 33.22 -31.29
N ASP A 443 -5.73 32.99 -31.42
CA ASP A 443 -6.76 33.93 -31.91
C ASP A 443 -7.55 34.57 -30.73
N GLU A 444 -7.08 34.47 -29.51
CA GLU A 444 -7.73 35.07 -28.34
C GLU A 444 -7.60 36.61 -28.40
N ALA A 445 -8.74 37.28 -28.45
CA ALA A 445 -8.85 38.73 -28.51
C ALA A 445 -9.59 39.34 -27.30
N GLY A 446 -10.09 38.51 -26.40
CA GLY A 446 -10.75 38.94 -25.19
C GLY A 446 -9.76 39.64 -24.25
N PRO A 447 -9.99 40.89 -23.85
CA PRO A 447 -9.01 41.64 -23.06
C PRO A 447 -8.84 41.09 -21.65
N THR A 448 -9.82 40.34 -21.17
CA THR A 448 -9.82 39.82 -19.80
C THR A 448 -10.54 38.49 -19.74
N ILE A 449 -9.87 37.47 -19.23
CA ILE A 449 -10.44 36.14 -18.97
C ILE A 449 -10.51 35.92 -17.47
N THR A 450 -11.65 35.47 -16.98
CA THR A 450 -11.84 35.10 -15.60
C THR A 450 -11.69 33.58 -15.47
N VAL A 451 -10.73 33.15 -14.66
CA VAL A 451 -10.51 31.76 -14.25
C VAL A 451 -11.23 31.54 -12.92
N THR A 452 -12.11 30.56 -12.82
CA THR A 452 -12.87 30.27 -11.62
C THR A 452 -12.56 28.85 -11.15
N ALA A 453 -12.16 28.70 -9.87
CA ALA A 453 -12.08 27.43 -9.18
C ALA A 453 -13.26 27.29 -8.25
N THR A 454 -14.08 26.25 -8.45
CA THR A 454 -15.27 25.95 -7.62
C THR A 454 -15.03 24.63 -6.90
N SER A 455 -15.26 24.60 -5.58
CA SER A 455 -15.15 23.35 -4.80
C SER A 455 -16.06 22.25 -5.37
N THR A 456 -15.54 21.04 -5.49
CA THR A 456 -16.31 19.87 -5.93
C THR A 456 -17.33 19.44 -4.88
N TYR A 457 -17.08 19.73 -3.60
CA TYR A 457 -17.97 19.39 -2.50
C TYR A 457 -19.04 20.45 -2.23
N ASN A 458 -18.67 21.75 -2.26
CA ASN A 458 -19.58 22.85 -2.00
C ASN A 458 -19.50 23.88 -3.13
N ALA A 459 -20.44 23.81 -4.08
CA ALA A 459 -20.48 24.68 -5.24
C ALA A 459 -20.60 26.19 -4.91
N SER A 460 -21.02 26.54 -3.69
CA SER A 460 -21.06 27.94 -3.22
C SER A 460 -19.66 28.45 -2.87
N SER A 461 -18.71 27.57 -2.54
CA SER A 461 -17.32 27.90 -2.24
C SER A 461 -16.52 27.94 -3.52
N LYS A 462 -16.25 29.14 -4.01
CA LYS A 462 -15.50 29.41 -5.24
C LYS A 462 -14.60 30.63 -5.11
N ASP A 463 -13.60 30.71 -5.95
CA ASP A 463 -12.72 31.85 -6.05
C ASP A 463 -12.27 32.07 -7.48
N THR A 464 -11.86 33.29 -7.80
CA THR A 464 -11.56 33.72 -9.17
C THR A 464 -10.16 34.33 -9.28
N ALA A 465 -9.56 34.17 -10.45
CA ALA A 465 -8.38 34.89 -10.88
C ALA A 465 -8.66 35.59 -12.23
N THR A 466 -8.00 36.71 -12.46
CA THR A 466 -8.14 37.51 -13.68
C THR A 466 -6.89 37.39 -14.53
N VAL A 467 -7.07 37.06 -15.81
CA VAL A 467 -6.00 37.04 -16.82
C VAL A 467 -6.22 38.19 -17.77
N THR A 468 -5.24 39.10 -17.83
CA THR A 468 -5.22 40.18 -18.84
C THR A 468 -4.48 39.65 -20.08
N VAL A 469 -5.15 39.67 -21.21
CA VAL A 469 -4.53 39.30 -22.50
C VAL A 469 -3.88 40.54 -23.06
N SER A 470 -2.57 40.50 -23.15
CA SER A 470 -1.78 41.59 -23.76
C SER A 470 -1.55 41.29 -25.24
N ALA A 471 -1.77 42.29 -26.09
CA ALA A 471 -1.50 42.22 -27.51
C ALA A 471 -0.01 41.95 -27.79
#